data_96640a75f5beec2a58f23cc510aaa7b9
#
_entry.id   96640a75f5beec2a58f23cc510aaa7b9
#
_cell.length_a   1.000
_cell.length_b   1.000
_cell.length_c   1.000
_cell.angle_alpha   90.00
_cell.angle_beta   90.00
_cell.angle_gamma   90.00
#
_symmetry.space_group_name_H-M   'P 1'
#
loop_
_entity.id
_entity.type
_entity.pdbx_description
1 polymer ?
#
loop_
_entity_poly.entity_id
_entity_poly.type
_entity_poly.pdbx_seq_one_letter_code
_entity_poly.pdbx_strand_id
1 'polypeptide(L)'
;MTHHFLALNPTEGRMHDARMLAVSQLYDDLEVFAFNPAGREMCLYGDPAYPLRVHLQAPFRFGILTRDMEIFNESMSAVRSSVEWLFADVINYFKFLDFKKNLKIGLSQVGKMYLVCAILRNALTCLYSNTTAGYFGVDPPTLNEYFSYESSVLLEVETC
;
A
#
# COMPACT_ATOMS: atom_id res chain seq x y z
N MET A 1 10.86 2.56 2.93
CA MET A 1 9.44 2.16 2.85
C MET A 1 9.24 1.36 1.58
N THR A 2 9.28 0.07 1.68
CA THR A 2 8.94 -0.83 0.58
C THR A 2 7.41 -0.84 0.48
N HIS A 3 6.88 -0.39 -0.65
CA HIS A 3 5.46 -0.46 -0.92
C HIS A 3 5.09 -1.92 -1.23
N HIS A 4 4.70 -2.67 -0.20
CA HIS A 4 4.11 -3.98 -0.42
C HIS A 4 2.68 -3.78 -0.93
N PHE A 5 2.47 -4.12 -2.18
CA PHE A 5 1.14 -4.20 -2.76
C PHE A 5 0.51 -5.52 -2.32
N LEU A 6 -0.39 -5.47 -1.34
CA LEU A 6 -1.29 -6.58 -1.07
C LEU A 6 -2.33 -6.61 -2.19
N ALA A 7 -2.06 -7.43 -3.21
CA ALA A 7 -3.05 -7.71 -4.25
C ALA A 7 -4.10 -8.66 -3.67
N LEU A 8 -5.14 -8.08 -3.11
CA LEU A 8 -6.35 -8.83 -2.79
C LEU A 8 -6.93 -9.43 -4.08
N ASN A 9 -7.51 -10.62 -3.97
CA ASN A 9 -8.27 -11.21 -5.07
C ASN A 9 -9.27 -10.18 -5.61
N PRO A 10 -9.46 -10.09 -6.94
CA PRO A 10 -10.38 -9.13 -7.52
C PRO A 10 -11.77 -9.35 -6.92
N THR A 11 -12.26 -8.33 -6.23
CA THR A 11 -13.57 -8.29 -5.60
C THR A 11 -14.55 -7.52 -6.47
N GLU A 12 -15.84 -7.76 -6.29
CA GLU A 12 -16.87 -7.00 -6.98
C GLU A 12 -16.74 -5.51 -6.65
N GLY A 13 -16.81 -4.63 -7.65
CA GLY A 13 -16.65 -3.18 -7.51
C GLY A 13 -17.69 -2.48 -6.61
N ARG A 14 -18.60 -3.23 -5.99
CA ARG A 14 -19.57 -2.77 -4.99
C ARG A 14 -19.14 -3.05 -3.56
N MET A 15 -18.00 -3.68 -3.34
CA MET A 15 -17.52 -3.99 -2.00
C MET A 15 -16.94 -2.74 -1.36
N HIS A 16 -17.47 -2.34 -0.20
CA HIS A 16 -16.92 -1.23 0.58
C HIS A 16 -15.55 -1.59 1.17
N ASP A 17 -14.67 -0.61 1.26
CA ASP A 17 -13.29 -0.77 1.75
C ASP A 17 -13.20 -1.45 3.11
N ALA A 18 -14.09 -1.11 4.04
CA ALA A 18 -14.17 -1.78 5.35
C ALA A 18 -14.46 -3.29 5.25
N ARG A 19 -15.25 -3.71 4.25
CA ARG A 19 -15.52 -5.13 4.02
C ARG A 19 -14.33 -5.81 3.35
N MET A 20 -13.64 -5.11 2.44
CA MET A 20 -12.41 -5.62 1.83
C MET A 20 -11.36 -5.88 2.91
N LEU A 21 -11.18 -4.95 3.84
CA LEU A 21 -10.30 -5.12 5.00
C LEU A 21 -10.69 -6.34 5.83
N ALA A 22 -11.98 -6.51 6.16
CA ALA A 22 -12.46 -7.62 6.96
C ALA A 22 -12.24 -9.01 6.30
N VAL A 23 -12.28 -9.07 4.97
CA VAL A 23 -12.08 -10.32 4.20
C VAL A 23 -10.59 -10.61 3.94
N SER A 24 -9.74 -9.58 4.01
CA SER A 24 -8.31 -9.68 3.66
C SER A 24 -7.46 -10.41 4.70
N GLN A 25 -7.98 -10.65 5.90
CA GLN A 25 -7.22 -11.15 7.07
C GLN A 25 -6.03 -10.24 7.48
N LEU A 26 -5.87 -9.10 6.82
CA LEU A 26 -4.77 -8.16 7.09
C LEU A 26 -4.73 -7.73 8.56
N TYR A 27 -5.91 -7.59 9.18
CA TYR A 27 -5.96 -7.15 10.57
C TYR A 27 -5.41 -8.23 11.52
N ASP A 28 -5.70 -9.50 11.26
CA ASP A 28 -5.20 -10.63 12.03
C ASP A 28 -3.66 -10.74 11.89
N ASP A 29 -3.15 -10.51 10.68
CA ASP A 29 -1.71 -10.44 10.43
C ASP A 29 -1.05 -9.27 11.16
N LEU A 30 -1.70 -8.10 11.20
CA LEU A 30 -1.18 -6.93 11.92
C LEU A 30 -1.11 -7.17 13.44
N GLU A 31 -2.07 -7.87 14.02
CA GLU A 31 -2.05 -8.23 15.45
C GLU A 31 -0.86 -9.13 15.81
N VAL A 32 -0.39 -9.92 14.86
CA VAL A 32 0.74 -10.84 15.07
C VAL A 32 2.08 -10.20 14.73
N PHE A 33 2.15 -9.45 13.62
CA PHE A 33 3.43 -9.01 13.04
C PHE A 33 3.71 -7.51 13.15
N ALA A 34 2.71 -6.67 13.50
CA ALA A 34 2.89 -5.22 13.50
C ALA A 34 3.56 -4.70 14.77
N PHE A 35 4.76 -5.20 15.06
CA PHE A 35 5.61 -4.75 16.15
C PHE A 35 6.99 -4.36 15.64
N ASN A 36 7.58 -3.33 16.23
CA ASN A 36 8.95 -2.98 15.93
C ASN A 36 9.94 -3.91 16.70
N PRO A 37 11.25 -3.89 16.39
CA PRO A 37 12.24 -4.72 17.08
C PRO A 37 12.31 -4.53 18.61
N ALA A 38 11.78 -3.41 19.13
CA ALA A 38 11.67 -3.13 20.56
C ALA A 38 10.32 -3.59 21.16
N GLY A 39 9.51 -4.35 20.41
CA GLY A 39 8.20 -4.85 20.85
C GLY A 39 7.10 -3.79 20.95
N ARG A 40 7.30 -2.59 20.39
CA ARG A 40 6.28 -1.53 20.37
C ARG A 40 5.35 -1.73 19.19
N GLU A 41 4.05 -1.55 19.43
CA GLU A 41 3.00 -1.63 18.42
C GLU A 41 3.26 -0.63 17.29
N MET A 42 3.10 -1.10 16.07
CA MET A 42 3.10 -0.30 14.85
C MET A 42 1.69 -0.25 14.29
N CYS A 43 1.33 0.83 13.62
CA CYS A 43 0.01 0.98 13.03
C CYS A 43 0.09 1.42 11.55
N LEU A 44 -0.89 0.97 10.78
CA LEU A 44 -1.18 1.52 9.46
C LEU A 44 -2.09 2.73 9.60
N TYR A 45 -1.88 3.72 8.74
CA TYR A 45 -2.80 4.84 8.61
C TYR A 45 -3.66 4.66 7.37
N GLY A 46 -4.95 4.51 7.58
CA GLY A 46 -5.92 4.20 6.54
C GLY A 46 -6.86 5.35 6.20
N ASP A 47 -7.76 5.07 5.25
CA ASP A 47 -8.87 5.94 4.91
C ASP A 47 -9.81 6.08 6.11
N PRO A 48 -10.46 7.23 6.23
CA PRO A 48 -11.47 7.47 7.25
C PRO A 48 -12.64 6.47 7.30
N ALA A 49 -12.86 5.66 6.27
CA ALA A 49 -13.87 4.62 6.25
C ALA A 49 -13.50 3.39 7.10
N TYR A 50 -12.22 3.24 7.46
CA TYR A 50 -11.79 2.12 8.29
C TYR A 50 -12.07 2.34 9.77
N PRO A 51 -12.41 1.27 10.51
CA PRO A 51 -12.59 1.35 11.96
C PRO A 51 -11.25 1.61 12.66
N LEU A 52 -11.27 2.44 13.70
CA LEU A 52 -10.10 2.65 14.56
C LEU A 52 -9.80 1.37 15.34
N ARG A 53 -8.55 0.92 15.26
CA ARG A 53 -8.00 -0.25 15.95
C ARG A 53 -6.58 0.05 16.42
N VAL A 54 -6.01 -0.81 17.27
CA VAL A 54 -4.63 -0.66 17.77
C VAL A 54 -3.63 -0.54 16.61
N HIS A 55 -3.74 -1.41 15.62
CA HIS A 55 -2.86 -1.43 14.45
C HIS A 55 -3.42 -0.71 13.23
N LEU A 56 -4.55 0.01 13.36
CA LEU A 56 -5.18 0.72 12.26
C LEU A 56 -5.69 2.09 12.72
N GLN A 57 -5.00 3.13 12.29
CA GLN A 57 -5.34 4.52 12.57
C GLN A 57 -6.08 5.16 11.41
N ALA A 58 -7.00 6.04 11.72
CA ALA A 58 -7.69 6.91 10.76
C ALA A 58 -7.59 8.38 11.23
N PRO A 59 -7.90 9.36 10.37
CA PRO A 59 -7.92 10.76 10.77
C PRO A 59 -8.84 11.03 11.96
N PHE A 60 -8.43 11.93 12.82
CA PHE A 60 -9.31 12.44 13.87
C PHE A 60 -10.49 13.19 13.25
N ARG A 61 -11.74 12.83 13.62
CA ARG A 61 -12.95 13.34 12.95
C ARG A 61 -14.00 13.92 13.88
N PHE A 62 -13.99 13.52 15.15
CA PHE A 62 -15.09 13.81 16.06
C PHE A 62 -14.71 14.87 17.09
N GLY A 63 -15.66 15.79 17.33
CA GLY A 63 -15.49 16.85 18.29
C GLY A 63 -14.70 18.05 17.78
N ILE A 64 -14.25 18.88 18.72
CA ILE A 64 -13.37 20.02 18.42
C ILE A 64 -11.94 19.46 18.31
N LEU A 65 -11.37 19.52 17.13
CA LEU A 65 -10.00 19.09 16.91
C LEU A 65 -9.05 20.05 17.62
N THR A 66 -8.08 19.51 18.33
CA THR A 66 -6.96 20.29 18.84
C THR A 66 -6.00 20.62 17.71
N ARG A 67 -5.17 21.65 17.88
CA ARG A 67 -4.16 22.03 16.88
C ARG A 67 -3.22 20.88 16.51
N ASP A 68 -2.85 20.05 17.49
CA ASP A 68 -1.99 18.89 17.26
C ASP A 68 -2.69 17.80 16.42
N MET A 69 -4.00 17.59 16.64
CA MET A 69 -4.80 16.67 15.82
C MET A 69 -4.92 17.15 14.37
N GLU A 70 -5.07 18.46 14.16
CA GLU A 70 -5.09 19.04 12.82
C GLU A 70 -3.75 18.85 12.10
N ILE A 71 -2.63 19.17 12.77
CA ILE A 71 -1.28 18.98 12.23
C ILE A 71 -1.02 17.50 11.89
N PHE A 72 -1.43 16.59 12.78
CA PHE A 72 -1.34 15.15 12.53
C PHE A 72 -2.12 14.74 11.29
N ASN A 73 -3.39 15.16 11.17
CA ASN A 73 -4.24 14.86 10.03
C ASN A 73 -3.64 15.39 8.72
N GLU A 74 -3.13 16.63 8.71
CA GLU A 74 -2.47 17.23 7.53
C GLU A 74 -1.21 16.44 7.13
N SER A 75 -0.35 16.13 8.09
CA SER A 75 0.89 15.39 7.85
C SER A 75 0.63 13.99 7.31
N MET A 76 -0.32 13.28 7.91
CA MET A 76 -0.67 11.93 7.48
C MET A 76 -1.40 11.91 6.14
N SER A 77 -2.21 12.93 5.84
CA SER A 77 -2.84 13.09 4.52
C SER A 77 -1.79 13.29 3.43
N ALA A 78 -0.76 14.08 3.69
CA ALA A 78 0.34 14.27 2.75
C ALA A 78 1.08 12.95 2.45
N VAL A 79 1.36 12.14 3.48
CA VAL A 79 1.95 10.81 3.30
C VAL A 79 1.04 9.88 2.51
N ARG A 80 -0.27 9.87 2.80
CA ARG A 80 -1.25 9.04 2.10
C ARG A 80 -1.35 9.37 0.60
N SER A 81 -1.20 10.63 0.23
CA SER A 81 -1.22 11.03 -1.18
C SER A 81 -0.16 10.32 -2.03
N SER A 82 0.95 9.85 -1.42
CA SER A 82 1.96 9.08 -2.14
C SER A 82 1.42 7.74 -2.69
N VAL A 83 0.44 7.15 -2.03
CA VAL A 83 -0.23 5.92 -2.50
C VAL A 83 -1.05 6.21 -3.76
N GLU A 84 -1.76 7.34 -3.78
CA GLU A 84 -2.54 7.77 -4.96
C GLU A 84 -1.61 8.08 -6.14
N TRP A 85 -0.46 8.70 -5.88
CA TRP A 85 0.56 8.94 -6.92
C TRP A 85 1.08 7.64 -7.51
N LEU A 86 1.29 6.60 -6.69
CA LEU A 86 1.73 5.30 -7.17
C LEU A 86 0.71 4.68 -8.12
N PHE A 87 -0.58 4.71 -7.79
CA PHE A 87 -1.63 4.20 -8.68
C PHE A 87 -1.66 4.96 -10.01
N ALA A 88 -1.61 6.29 -9.96
CA ALA A 88 -1.55 7.12 -11.15
C ALA A 88 -0.28 6.84 -11.98
N ASP A 89 0.84 6.62 -11.34
CA ASP A 89 2.13 6.36 -11.96
C ASP A 89 2.12 5.03 -12.71
N VAL A 90 1.62 3.95 -12.10
CA VAL A 90 1.46 2.64 -12.77
C VAL A 90 0.60 2.76 -14.04
N ILE A 91 -0.55 3.43 -13.96
CA ILE A 91 -1.44 3.62 -15.12
C ILE A 91 -0.79 4.52 -16.19
N ASN A 92 -0.01 5.51 -15.78
CA ASN A 92 0.69 6.39 -16.70
C ASN A 92 1.80 5.71 -17.48
N TYR A 93 2.55 4.80 -16.85
CA TYR A 93 3.57 4.01 -17.51
C TYR A 93 2.97 2.88 -18.37
N PHE A 94 1.93 2.23 -17.87
CA PHE A 94 1.29 1.07 -18.51
C PHE A 94 -0.11 1.41 -18.99
N LYS A 95 -0.21 2.19 -20.05
CA LYS A 95 -1.48 2.73 -20.60
C LYS A 95 -2.53 1.68 -20.95
N PHE A 96 -2.15 0.42 -21.15
CA PHE A 96 -3.10 -0.67 -21.38
C PHE A 96 -3.92 -1.04 -20.13
N LEU A 97 -3.49 -0.61 -18.95
CA LEU A 97 -4.25 -0.77 -17.69
C LEU A 97 -5.36 0.27 -17.51
N ASP A 98 -5.48 1.24 -18.40
CA ASP A 98 -6.55 2.23 -18.34
C ASP A 98 -7.92 1.56 -18.60
N PHE A 99 -8.70 1.43 -17.52
CA PHE A 99 -10.03 0.79 -17.51
C PHE A 99 -11.00 1.36 -18.53
N LYS A 100 -10.85 2.62 -18.89
CA LYS A 100 -11.75 3.31 -19.82
C LYS A 100 -11.61 2.80 -21.26
N LYS A 101 -10.52 2.12 -21.58
CA LYS A 101 -10.18 1.83 -22.97
C LYS A 101 -10.22 0.35 -23.35
N ASN A 102 -9.75 -0.58 -22.51
CA ASN A 102 -9.44 -1.92 -23.03
C ASN A 102 -9.72 -3.10 -22.07
N LEU A 103 -10.12 -2.90 -20.82
CA LEU A 103 -10.21 -4.00 -19.87
C LEU A 103 -11.65 -4.51 -19.72
N LYS A 104 -11.90 -5.74 -20.15
CA LYS A 104 -13.14 -6.46 -19.90
C LYS A 104 -12.94 -7.35 -18.68
N ILE A 105 -13.60 -6.99 -17.56
CA ILE A 105 -13.62 -7.81 -16.34
C ILE A 105 -14.26 -9.17 -16.70
N GLY A 106 -13.56 -10.25 -16.33
CA GLY A 106 -13.97 -11.63 -16.62
C GLY A 106 -13.32 -12.26 -17.86
N LEU A 107 -12.80 -11.47 -18.80
CA LEU A 107 -12.04 -11.95 -19.95
C LEU A 107 -10.52 -11.77 -19.81
N SER A 108 -10.08 -10.82 -18.98
CA SER A 108 -8.67 -10.54 -18.75
C SER A 108 -8.34 -10.68 -17.27
N GLN A 109 -7.15 -11.21 -16.96
CA GLN A 109 -6.65 -11.32 -15.58
C GLN A 109 -6.11 -9.96 -15.10
N VAL A 110 -6.99 -8.96 -15.02
CA VAL A 110 -6.64 -7.55 -14.76
C VAL A 110 -5.83 -7.39 -13.50
N GLY A 111 -6.19 -8.08 -12.41
CA GLY A 111 -5.46 -8.01 -11.14
C GLY A 111 -4.02 -8.50 -11.26
N LYS A 112 -3.78 -9.60 -11.98
CA LYS A 112 -2.42 -10.11 -12.20
C LYS A 112 -1.60 -9.16 -13.08
N MET A 113 -2.22 -8.61 -14.14
CA MET A 113 -1.56 -7.64 -15.00
C MET A 113 -1.16 -6.39 -14.20
N TYR A 114 -2.05 -5.89 -13.34
CA TYR A 114 -1.77 -4.74 -12.50
C TYR A 114 -0.62 -5.03 -11.52
N LEU A 115 -0.61 -6.20 -10.89
CA LEU A 115 0.46 -6.61 -9.97
C LEU A 115 1.81 -6.66 -10.68
N VAL A 116 1.89 -7.30 -11.85
CA VAL A 116 3.13 -7.34 -12.66
C VAL A 116 3.59 -5.93 -13.02
N CYS A 117 2.68 -5.06 -13.45
CA CYS A 117 3.02 -3.67 -13.76
C CYS A 117 3.51 -2.88 -12.53
N ALA A 118 2.94 -3.13 -11.35
CA ALA A 118 3.40 -2.53 -10.11
C ALA A 118 4.82 -2.98 -9.75
N ILE A 119 5.13 -4.27 -9.88
CA ILE A 119 6.49 -4.82 -9.67
C ILE A 119 7.48 -4.19 -10.66
N LEU A 120 7.13 -4.13 -11.94
CA LEU A 120 7.97 -3.51 -12.97
C LEU A 120 8.17 -2.01 -12.69
N ARG A 121 7.12 -1.31 -12.21
CA ARG A 121 7.25 0.10 -11.84
C ARG A 121 8.17 0.30 -10.64
N ASN A 122 8.12 -0.60 -9.64
CA ASN A 122 9.06 -0.60 -8.53
C ASN A 122 10.50 -0.83 -9.00
N ALA A 123 10.72 -1.80 -9.89
CA ALA A 123 12.02 -2.03 -10.49
C ALA A 123 12.57 -0.80 -11.23
N LEU A 124 11.72 -0.10 -11.99
CA LEU A 124 12.09 1.17 -12.63
C LEU A 124 12.42 2.26 -11.60
N THR A 125 11.72 2.31 -10.47
CA THR A 125 12.04 3.23 -9.37
C THR A 125 13.40 2.95 -8.77
N CYS A 126 13.75 1.67 -8.59
CA CYS A 126 15.10 1.28 -8.14
C CYS A 126 16.21 1.73 -9.08
N LEU A 127 15.95 1.76 -10.40
CA LEU A 127 16.95 2.13 -11.42
C LEU A 127 17.04 3.65 -11.65
N TYR A 128 15.92 4.35 -11.61
CA TYR A 128 15.82 5.73 -12.10
C TYR A 128 15.23 6.70 -11.06
N SER A 129 14.90 6.21 -9.84
CA SER A 129 14.14 6.97 -8.85
C SER A 129 12.74 7.37 -9.35
N ASN A 130 11.99 8.11 -8.55
CA ASN A 130 10.68 8.65 -8.93
C ASN A 130 10.36 9.94 -8.15
N THR A 131 9.27 10.59 -8.51
CA THR A 131 8.80 11.83 -7.87
C THR A 131 8.55 11.67 -6.38
N THR A 132 8.03 10.51 -5.96
CA THR A 132 7.75 10.21 -4.55
C THR A 132 9.04 10.14 -3.73
N ALA A 133 10.07 9.45 -4.25
CA ALA A 133 11.38 9.38 -3.62
C ALA A 133 12.00 10.78 -3.45
N GLY A 134 11.93 11.60 -4.50
CA GLY A 134 12.38 12.99 -4.46
C GLY A 134 11.59 13.86 -3.47
N TYR A 135 10.28 13.69 -3.39
CA TYR A 135 9.42 14.44 -2.46
C TYR A 135 9.74 14.14 -1.00
N PHE A 136 9.99 12.88 -0.66
CA PHE A 136 10.33 12.48 0.70
C PHE A 136 11.84 12.52 1.00
N GLY A 137 12.69 12.85 0.02
CA GLY A 137 14.15 12.89 0.19
C GLY A 137 14.72 11.51 0.56
N VAL A 138 14.16 10.42 0.00
CA VAL A 138 14.55 9.04 0.30
C VAL A 138 15.05 8.38 -0.97
N ASP A 139 16.26 7.82 -0.92
CA ASP A 139 16.77 7.04 -2.04
C ASP A 139 16.07 5.67 -2.11
N PRO A 140 15.63 5.23 -3.30
CA PRO A 140 15.11 3.89 -3.47
C PRO A 140 16.21 2.84 -3.25
N PRO A 141 15.85 1.62 -2.80
CA PRO A 141 16.81 0.54 -2.69
C PRO A 141 17.38 0.19 -4.08
N THR A 142 18.54 -0.45 -4.10
CA THR A 142 19.05 -1.03 -5.35
C THR A 142 18.16 -2.17 -5.82
N LEU A 143 18.20 -2.47 -7.13
CA LEU A 143 17.39 -3.56 -7.69
C LEU A 143 17.68 -4.91 -7.02
N ASN A 144 18.93 -5.17 -6.67
CA ASN A 144 19.34 -6.40 -5.98
C ASN A 144 18.75 -6.45 -4.55
N GLU A 145 18.81 -5.38 -3.80
CA GLU A 145 18.21 -5.32 -2.45
C GLU A 145 16.70 -5.53 -2.52
N TYR A 146 16.03 -4.90 -3.48
CA TYR A 146 14.58 -5.04 -3.64
C TYR A 146 14.16 -6.48 -3.89
N PHE A 147 14.82 -7.20 -4.78
CA PHE A 147 14.49 -8.60 -5.10
C PHE A 147 15.08 -9.63 -4.13
N SER A 148 16.19 -9.33 -3.44
CA SER A 148 16.77 -10.26 -2.46
C SER A 148 15.99 -10.33 -1.16
N TYR A 149 15.31 -9.25 -0.78
CA TYR A 149 14.50 -9.19 0.44
C TYR A 149 13.33 -10.18 0.41
N GLU A 150 12.70 -10.39 -0.74
CA GLU A 150 11.60 -11.36 -0.88
C GLU A 150 12.08 -12.82 -0.70
N SER A 151 13.30 -13.12 -1.09
CA SER A 151 13.87 -14.48 -0.96
C SER A 151 14.07 -14.89 0.49
N SER A 152 14.39 -13.97 1.39
CA SER A 152 14.60 -14.26 2.81
C SER A 152 13.29 -14.49 3.57
N VAL A 153 12.23 -13.75 3.22
CA VAL A 153 10.90 -13.89 3.86
C VAL A 153 10.23 -15.20 3.46
N LEU A 154 10.36 -15.62 2.20
CA LEU A 154 9.79 -16.89 1.73
C LEU A 154 10.45 -18.12 2.37
N LEU A 155 11.74 -18.05 2.66
CA LEU A 155 12.48 -19.16 3.31
C LEU A 155 12.12 -19.31 4.80
N GLU A 156 11.71 -18.24 5.48
CA GLU A 156 11.27 -18.31 6.87
C GLU A 156 9.85 -18.87 7.02
N VAL A 157 9.00 -18.73 6.02
CA VAL A 157 7.61 -19.26 6.02
C VAL A 157 7.59 -20.77 5.71
N GLU A 158 8.56 -21.30 4.96
CA GLU A 158 8.64 -22.75 4.64
C GLU A 158 9.29 -23.58 5.76
N THR A 159 9.84 -22.96 6.80
CA THR A 159 10.54 -23.64 7.91
C THR A 159 9.76 -23.64 9.24
N CYS A 160 8.50 -23.18 9.25
CA CYS A 160 7.60 -23.26 10.43
C CYS A 160 6.56 -24.36 10.31
#